data_4f0df5c5c5aff234fd273a75a55ca518
#
_entry.id   4f0df5c5c5aff234fd273a75a55ca518
#
_cell.length_a   1.000
_cell.length_b   1.000
_cell.length_c   1.000
_cell.angle_alpha   90.00
_cell.angle_beta   90.00
_cell.angle_gamma   90.00
#
_symmetry.space_group_name_H-M   'P 1'
#
loop_
_entity.id
_entity.type
_entity.pdbx_description
1 polymer ?
#
loop_
_entity_poly.entity_id
_entity_poly.type
_entity_poly.pdbx_seq_one_letter_code
_entity_poly.pdbx_strand_id
1 'polypeptide(L)'
;VAWRTATGENGPELSERPGRDPDDTASLRGPGRGCGAEQTSSSAVGWAPRATLAEALGDQAAISKSTVSEVCKAIRAEYQAWARRRLDEIVLDYLFLDASFFRMHPGSPAEPVLAAWGITTEGKPVFVGLSPGTGESTDAWADFLTDLRERGLGTPLLVVSDGAKGLIAAIEHIYPEALRQRCLIHRLRNVLAKIPTGVQAEVRDGYWAIFDTTDLTVEPGPRLVEIVDKRIEAFAAKYADLYPAAMRILLTDKAGLTAYLRFPVEHHGRVRHSNLIERSSGETKRRTKVIGRFPGETSAISLVWAVLDRASAGWRGLSMTPVGTRLLQDLRRSLLDHPVNCGRRPPPRVATPTKPIPSQPPRSDLGSPRRYVLRQEDSCHR
;
A
#
# COMPACT_ATOMS: atom_id res chain seq x y z
N VAL A 1 16.49 3.50 -6.08
CA VAL A 1 17.69 3.71 -6.90
C VAL A 1 18.03 5.18 -6.76
N ALA A 2 19.11 5.45 -6.01
CA ALA A 2 19.63 6.79 -5.83
C ALA A 2 20.25 7.28 -7.15
N TRP A 3 19.81 8.41 -7.63
CA TRP A 3 20.46 9.12 -8.71
C TRP A 3 21.54 10.01 -8.12
N ARG A 4 22.81 9.69 -8.40
CA ARG A 4 23.92 10.65 -8.34
C ARG A 4 24.01 11.33 -9.70
N THR A 5 23.85 12.62 -9.72
CA THR A 5 24.30 13.47 -10.82
C THR A 5 25.80 13.74 -10.63
N ALA A 6 26.59 13.33 -11.62
CA ALA A 6 27.97 13.74 -11.77
C ALA A 6 27.98 14.94 -12.73
N THR A 7 28.41 16.10 -12.25
CA THR A 7 28.99 17.15 -13.07
C THR A 7 30.27 17.56 -12.38
N GLY A 8 31.41 17.27 -13.04
CA GLY A 8 32.69 17.84 -12.67
C GLY A 8 32.85 19.21 -13.30
N GLU A 9 33.43 20.12 -12.52
CA GLU A 9 34.37 21.12 -13.02
C GLU A 9 35.10 21.77 -11.85
N ASN A 10 36.36 22.08 -12.13
CA ASN A 10 37.51 22.42 -11.30
C ASN A 10 37.36 23.61 -10.34
N GLY A 11 38.17 23.54 -9.27
CA GLY A 11 38.33 24.41 -8.13
C GLY A 11 38.83 25.85 -8.40
N PRO A 12 39.17 26.62 -7.36
CA PRO A 12 40.47 26.48 -6.66
C PRO A 12 40.48 26.63 -5.11
N GLU A 13 41.49 26.11 -4.58
CA GLU A 13 42.32 26.31 -3.36
C GLU A 13 41.94 27.28 -2.24
N LEU A 14 42.15 26.72 -1.02
CA LEU A 14 42.76 27.25 0.22
C LEU A 14 42.01 28.27 1.11
N SER A 15 41.68 27.84 2.32
CA SER A 15 42.35 28.41 3.53
C SER A 15 41.95 27.64 4.81
N GLU A 16 42.95 27.58 5.64
CA GLU A 16 43.20 26.90 6.91
C GLU A 16 42.13 26.99 7.98
N ARG A 17 42.04 25.88 8.76
CA ARG A 17 41.40 25.81 10.08
C ARG A 17 42.41 26.19 11.18
N PRO A 18 41.96 26.78 12.28
CA PRO A 18 42.62 26.56 13.58
C PRO A 18 41.75 25.67 14.49
N GLY A 19 42.49 24.95 15.35
CA GLY A 19 42.06 23.86 16.20
C GLY A 19 41.10 24.23 17.34
N ARG A 20 40.53 23.19 17.92
CA ARG A 20 39.91 23.18 19.24
C ARG A 20 40.63 22.15 20.11
N ASP A 21 41.12 22.64 21.23
CA ASP A 21 41.61 21.88 22.36
C ASP A 21 40.45 21.28 23.17
N PRO A 22 40.68 20.15 23.86
CA PRO A 22 39.72 19.56 24.77
C PRO A 22 40.00 20.06 26.23
N ASP A 23 38.96 20.11 27.00
CA ASP A 23 38.79 20.10 28.44
C ASP A 23 37.84 21.20 28.91
N ASP A 24 36.70 20.78 29.40
CA ASP A 24 36.16 21.35 30.65
C ASP A 24 35.09 20.40 31.24
N THR A 25 35.51 19.76 32.32
CA THR A 25 34.69 19.06 33.29
C THR A 25 34.33 19.97 34.43
N ALA A 26 33.01 20.15 34.72
CA ALA A 26 32.53 20.47 36.09
C ALA A 26 31.00 20.34 36.10
N SER A 27 30.48 19.33 36.70
CA SER A 27 29.87 19.19 38.03
C SER A 27 28.96 20.34 38.47
N LEU A 28 27.63 20.09 38.57
CA LEU A 28 26.80 20.58 39.70
C LEU A 28 25.58 19.65 39.88
N ARG A 29 25.52 19.13 41.13
CA ARG A 29 24.42 18.30 41.71
C ARG A 29 23.37 19.17 42.38
N GLY A 30 22.11 18.74 42.31
CA GLY A 30 21.10 18.61 43.36
C GLY A 30 20.13 19.77 43.58
N PRO A 31 19.05 19.63 44.40
CA PRO A 31 18.19 18.45 44.59
C PRO A 31 16.66 18.74 44.46
N GLY A 32 15.89 17.70 44.17
CA GLY A 32 14.59 17.27 44.61
C GLY A 32 13.41 18.20 45.01
N ARG A 33 12.26 17.76 44.58
CA ARG A 33 10.89 17.58 45.17
C ARG A 33 9.92 17.53 43.96
N GLY A 34 9.17 16.54 43.66
CA GLY A 34 8.16 15.81 44.36
C GLY A 34 6.78 16.46 44.25
N CYS A 35 5.92 16.00 43.31
CA CYS A 35 4.47 15.90 43.56
C CYS A 35 3.74 15.27 42.33
N GLY A 36 2.97 14.23 42.63
CA GLY A 36 1.62 14.00 42.11
C GLY A 36 1.50 13.52 40.65
N ALA A 37 1.58 12.20 40.45
CA ALA A 37 1.15 11.58 39.19
C ALA A 37 -0.31 11.12 39.33
N GLU A 38 -1.21 11.69 38.54
CA GLU A 38 -2.46 11.04 38.22
C GLU A 38 -2.25 10.07 37.05
N GLN A 39 -2.45 8.80 37.35
CA GLN A 39 -2.43 7.72 36.37
C GLN A 39 -3.70 7.74 35.56
N THR A 40 -3.65 8.17 34.31
CA THR A 40 -4.62 7.77 33.32
C THR A 40 -4.06 6.57 32.58
N SER A 41 -4.66 5.41 32.85
CA SER A 41 -4.37 4.13 32.22
C SER A 41 -4.80 4.16 30.76
N SER A 42 -3.84 4.40 29.85
CA SER A 42 -3.94 4.04 28.46
C SER A 42 -3.12 2.77 28.26
N SER A 43 -3.81 1.64 28.09
CA SER A 43 -3.20 0.35 27.81
C SER A 43 -2.68 0.31 26.37
N ALA A 44 -1.55 0.96 26.13
CA ALA A 44 -0.69 0.68 25.00
C ALA A 44 0.16 -0.53 25.38
N VAL A 45 -0.23 -1.73 24.94
CA VAL A 45 0.64 -2.91 24.97
C VAL A 45 1.81 -2.60 24.02
N GLY A 46 2.85 -2.00 24.57
CA GLY A 46 4.10 -1.69 23.88
C GLY A 46 4.83 -2.97 23.55
N TRP A 47 4.89 -3.31 22.29
CA TRP A 47 5.77 -4.37 21.77
C TRP A 47 7.22 -3.91 21.87
N ALA A 48 8.00 -4.53 22.77
CA ALA A 48 9.40 -4.19 22.99
C ALA A 48 10.26 -4.56 21.77
N PRO A 49 11.16 -3.67 21.28
CA PRO A 49 11.98 -3.91 20.11
C PRO A 49 12.99 -5.04 20.32
N ARG A 50 13.38 -5.70 19.23
CA ARG A 50 14.47 -6.71 19.18
C ARG A 50 15.79 -6.24 19.81
N ALA A 51 16.04 -4.95 19.88
CA ALA A 51 17.19 -4.38 20.58
C ALA A 51 17.23 -4.80 22.05
N THR A 52 16.10 -4.85 22.73
CA THR A 52 16.01 -5.29 24.13
C THR A 52 16.29 -6.78 24.33
N LEU A 53 16.04 -7.63 23.34
CA LEU A 53 16.38 -9.06 23.44
C LEU A 53 17.88 -9.30 23.24
N ALA A 54 18.50 -8.59 22.30
CA ALA A 54 19.96 -8.67 22.10
C ALA A 54 20.74 -8.03 23.26
N GLU A 55 20.24 -6.93 23.83
CA GLU A 55 20.79 -6.31 25.03
C GLU A 55 20.64 -7.19 26.29
N ALA A 56 19.51 -7.91 26.41
CA ALA A 56 19.24 -8.78 27.56
C ALA A 56 19.95 -10.14 27.48
N LEU A 57 20.21 -10.65 26.27
CA LEU A 57 20.68 -12.02 26.04
C LEU A 57 22.09 -12.11 25.43
N GLY A 58 22.74 -10.98 25.10
CA GLY A 58 24.02 -10.91 24.42
C GLY A 58 23.97 -11.33 22.95
N ASP A 59 24.97 -10.94 22.16
CA ASP A 59 25.06 -11.15 20.70
C ASP A 59 25.13 -12.64 20.27
N GLN A 60 25.22 -13.57 21.21
CA GLN A 60 25.40 -15.00 20.97
C GLN A 60 24.21 -15.87 21.45
N ALA A 61 23.11 -15.29 21.89
CA ALA A 61 21.94 -16.07 22.30
C ALA A 61 21.26 -16.71 21.09
N ALA A 62 21.61 -17.93 20.78
CA ALA A 62 20.90 -18.75 19.79
C ALA A 62 19.45 -18.92 20.26
N ILE A 63 18.52 -18.23 19.57
CA ILE A 63 17.08 -18.38 19.84
C ILE A 63 16.70 -19.83 19.53
N SER A 64 16.13 -20.53 20.50
CA SER A 64 15.73 -21.94 20.34
C SER A 64 14.61 -22.08 19.29
N LYS A 65 14.51 -23.26 18.67
CA LYS A 65 13.42 -23.55 17.71
C LYS A 65 12.04 -23.35 18.34
N SER A 66 11.87 -23.69 19.61
CA SER A 66 10.63 -23.48 20.37
C SER A 66 10.29 -22.00 20.53
N THR A 67 11.27 -21.17 20.90
CA THR A 67 11.09 -19.72 21.00
C THR A 67 10.69 -19.09 19.67
N VAL A 68 11.34 -19.50 18.56
CA VAL A 68 10.94 -19.04 17.20
C VAL A 68 9.50 -19.45 16.90
N SER A 69 9.10 -20.68 17.23
CA SER A 69 7.73 -21.17 17.01
C SER A 69 6.71 -20.34 17.80
N GLU A 70 6.98 -20.02 19.06
CA GLU A 70 6.08 -19.20 19.89
C GLU A 70 5.96 -17.77 19.36
N VAL A 71 7.08 -17.14 18.95
CA VAL A 71 7.07 -15.83 18.31
C VAL A 71 6.25 -15.84 17.01
N CYS A 72 6.40 -16.86 16.18
CA CYS A 72 5.61 -16.98 14.95
C CYS A 72 4.11 -17.17 15.24
N LYS A 73 3.75 -17.91 16.29
CA LYS A 73 2.34 -18.06 16.72
C LYS A 73 1.76 -16.73 17.20
N ALA A 74 2.52 -15.99 18.02
CA ALA A 74 2.11 -14.66 18.51
C ALA A 74 1.87 -13.69 17.34
N ILE A 75 2.83 -13.56 16.41
CA ILE A 75 2.69 -12.69 15.22
C ILE A 75 1.45 -13.08 14.39
N ARG A 76 1.18 -14.38 14.25
CA ARG A 76 -0.01 -14.85 13.53
C ARG A 76 -1.31 -14.45 14.23
N ALA A 77 -1.37 -14.60 15.55
CA ALA A 77 -2.54 -14.21 16.34
C ALA A 77 -2.78 -12.68 16.26
N GLU A 78 -1.74 -11.89 16.36
CA GLU A 78 -1.80 -10.43 16.21
C GLU A 78 -2.28 -10.03 14.81
N TYR A 79 -1.73 -10.64 13.76
CA TYR A 79 -2.21 -10.41 12.39
C TYR A 79 -3.69 -10.74 12.24
N GLN A 80 -4.14 -11.88 12.77
CA GLN A 80 -5.56 -12.28 12.67
C GLN A 80 -6.50 -11.31 13.38
N ALA A 81 -6.10 -10.83 14.56
CA ALA A 81 -6.85 -9.81 15.28
C ALA A 81 -6.89 -8.49 14.51
N TRP A 82 -5.74 -8.05 14.00
CA TRP A 82 -5.63 -6.84 13.20
C TRP A 82 -6.43 -6.92 11.89
N ALA A 83 -6.40 -8.05 11.19
CA ALA A 83 -7.10 -8.26 9.93
C ALA A 83 -8.63 -8.23 10.08
N ARG A 84 -9.14 -8.57 11.26
CA ARG A 84 -10.60 -8.58 11.57
C ARG A 84 -11.10 -7.33 12.29
N ARG A 85 -10.20 -6.40 12.66
CA ARG A 85 -10.58 -5.21 13.41
C ARG A 85 -11.59 -4.37 12.66
N ARG A 86 -12.46 -3.70 13.38
CA ARG A 86 -13.38 -2.70 12.83
C ARG A 86 -12.61 -1.49 12.35
N LEU A 87 -13.15 -0.83 11.32
CA LEU A 87 -12.56 0.34 10.67
C LEU A 87 -13.50 1.56 10.70
N ASP A 88 -14.61 1.48 11.43
CA ASP A 88 -15.65 2.53 11.48
C ASP A 88 -15.12 3.88 11.97
N GLU A 89 -14.13 3.86 12.87
CA GLU A 89 -13.53 5.07 13.43
C GLU A 89 -12.48 5.71 12.49
N ILE A 90 -12.13 5.02 11.39
CA ILE A 90 -11.13 5.49 10.45
C ILE A 90 -11.79 6.25 9.31
N VAL A 91 -11.65 7.58 9.32
CA VAL A 91 -12.11 8.44 8.22
C VAL A 91 -10.92 8.84 7.37
N LEU A 92 -10.94 8.45 6.08
CA LEU A 92 -9.84 8.70 5.16
C LEU A 92 -10.14 9.85 4.20
N ASP A 93 -9.12 10.69 3.96
CA ASP A 93 -9.08 11.55 2.79
C ASP A 93 -8.44 10.83 1.60
N TYR A 94 -7.40 10.04 1.86
CA TYR A 94 -6.65 9.32 0.82
C TYR A 94 -6.53 7.85 1.13
N LEU A 95 -6.74 7.02 0.11
CA LEU A 95 -6.51 5.57 0.14
C LEU A 95 -5.51 5.20 -0.96
N PHE A 96 -4.44 4.50 -0.60
CA PHE A 96 -3.43 4.00 -1.52
C PHE A 96 -3.54 2.49 -1.62
N LEU A 97 -3.57 1.98 -2.85
CA LEU A 97 -3.70 0.55 -3.14
C LEU A 97 -2.52 0.09 -3.99
N ASP A 98 -1.93 -1.03 -3.62
CA ASP A 98 -0.82 -1.64 -4.35
C ASP A 98 -0.79 -3.16 -4.12
N ALA A 99 -0.23 -3.89 -5.07
CA ALA A 99 0.05 -5.32 -4.93
C ALA A 99 1.55 -5.59 -4.93
N SER A 100 1.99 -6.47 -4.07
CA SER A 100 3.37 -6.91 -4.02
C SER A 100 3.46 -8.42 -4.07
N PHE A 101 4.36 -8.94 -4.93
CA PHE A 101 4.49 -10.36 -5.17
C PHE A 101 5.49 -11.03 -4.22
N PHE A 102 5.06 -12.13 -3.59
CA PHE A 102 5.87 -12.95 -2.68
C PHE A 102 5.76 -14.44 -3.05
N ARG A 103 6.82 -15.20 -2.82
CA ARG A 103 6.81 -16.67 -2.98
C ARG A 103 6.26 -17.31 -1.72
N MET A 104 4.94 -17.52 -1.69
CA MET A 104 4.24 -18.04 -0.51
C MET A 104 4.14 -19.55 -0.49
N HIS A 105 4.02 -20.19 -1.66
CA HIS A 105 3.90 -21.65 -1.78
C HIS A 105 5.12 -22.29 -2.46
N PRO A 106 5.49 -23.53 -2.06
CA PRO A 106 6.54 -24.27 -2.68
C PRO A 106 6.24 -24.60 -4.16
N GLY A 107 7.18 -24.27 -5.06
CA GLY A 107 7.04 -24.58 -6.49
C GLY A 107 6.09 -23.66 -7.26
N SER A 108 5.35 -22.78 -6.59
CA SER A 108 4.49 -21.79 -7.23
C SER A 108 5.26 -20.53 -7.66
N PRO A 109 4.78 -19.82 -8.68
CA PRO A 109 5.21 -18.46 -8.97
C PRO A 109 5.03 -17.53 -7.77
N ALA A 110 5.58 -16.32 -7.83
CA ALA A 110 5.29 -15.32 -6.81
C ALA A 110 3.81 -14.90 -6.90
N GLU A 111 3.15 -14.84 -5.76
CA GLU A 111 1.73 -14.56 -5.61
C GLU A 111 1.52 -13.14 -5.06
N PRO A 112 0.47 -12.42 -5.47
CA PRO A 112 0.24 -11.06 -5.03
C PRO A 112 -0.24 -11.02 -3.58
N VAL A 113 0.24 -10.04 -2.84
CA VAL A 113 -0.29 -9.59 -1.56
C VAL A 113 -0.85 -8.20 -1.77
N LEU A 114 -2.16 -8.06 -1.60
CA LEU A 114 -2.88 -6.80 -1.76
C LEU A 114 -2.75 -5.99 -0.48
N ALA A 115 -2.41 -4.72 -0.61
CA ALA A 115 -2.21 -3.82 0.52
C ALA A 115 -2.98 -2.51 0.35
N ALA A 116 -3.53 -2.01 1.46
CA ALA A 116 -4.25 -0.76 1.54
C ALA A 116 -3.69 0.13 2.65
N TRP A 117 -3.34 1.35 2.31
CA TRP A 117 -2.85 2.39 3.22
C TRP A 117 -3.73 3.62 3.10
N GLY A 118 -3.98 4.28 4.21
CA GLY A 118 -4.76 5.50 4.22
C GLY A 118 -4.02 6.68 4.84
N ILE A 119 -4.50 7.87 4.52
CA ILE A 119 -4.23 9.10 5.28
C ILE A 119 -5.57 9.58 5.81
N THR A 120 -5.64 9.75 7.12
CA THR A 120 -6.85 10.21 7.81
C THR A 120 -7.11 11.69 7.57
N THR A 121 -8.30 12.16 7.94
CA THR A 121 -8.67 13.58 7.95
C THR A 121 -7.79 14.46 8.84
N GLU A 122 -7.03 13.84 9.75
CA GLU A 122 -6.01 14.53 10.56
C GLU A 122 -4.62 14.53 9.91
N GLY A 123 -4.50 14.02 8.68
CA GLY A 123 -3.23 13.89 7.98
C GLY A 123 -2.35 12.72 8.47
N LYS A 124 -2.84 11.85 9.37
CA LYS A 124 -2.07 10.73 9.92
C LYS A 124 -2.11 9.52 8.98
N PRO A 125 -0.98 8.85 8.75
CA PRO A 125 -0.96 7.61 7.98
C PRO A 125 -1.51 6.44 8.80
N VAL A 126 -2.24 5.55 8.15
CA VAL A 126 -2.80 4.34 8.76
C VAL A 126 -2.70 3.14 7.84
N PHE A 127 -2.25 2.01 8.36
CA PHE A 127 -2.26 0.74 7.65
C PHE A 127 -3.66 0.12 7.75
N VAL A 128 -4.40 0.06 6.64
CA VAL A 128 -5.81 -0.27 6.61
C VAL A 128 -6.05 -1.75 6.41
N GLY A 129 -5.40 -2.35 5.42
CA GLY A 129 -5.65 -3.74 5.05
C GLY A 129 -4.48 -4.42 4.38
N LEU A 130 -4.42 -5.75 4.53
CA LEU A 130 -3.49 -6.65 3.88
C LEU A 130 -4.16 -8.00 3.69
N SER A 131 -4.13 -8.52 2.46
CA SER A 131 -4.70 -9.83 2.13
C SER A 131 -3.86 -10.54 1.08
N PRO A 132 -3.71 -11.87 1.15
CA PRO A 132 -3.20 -12.62 0.01
C PRO A 132 -4.22 -12.54 -1.13
N GLY A 133 -3.75 -12.38 -2.35
CA GLY A 133 -4.59 -12.37 -3.55
C GLY A 133 -4.34 -13.61 -4.40
N THR A 134 -5.38 -14.13 -5.02
CA THR A 134 -5.26 -15.20 -6.03
C THR A 134 -4.71 -14.69 -7.37
N GLY A 135 -4.67 -13.36 -7.55
CA GLY A 135 -4.22 -12.65 -8.73
C GLY A 135 -4.46 -11.16 -8.59
N GLU A 136 -4.08 -10.37 -9.60
CA GLU A 136 -4.46 -8.94 -9.71
C GLU A 136 -5.74 -8.77 -10.56
N SER A 137 -6.70 -9.70 -10.41
CA SER A 137 -7.98 -9.65 -11.10
C SER A 137 -8.91 -8.61 -10.51
N THR A 138 -9.96 -8.25 -11.25
CA THR A 138 -11.02 -7.38 -10.75
C THR A 138 -11.69 -7.98 -9.52
N ASP A 139 -11.95 -9.29 -9.54
CA ASP A 139 -12.64 -9.98 -8.44
C ASP A 139 -11.80 -9.99 -7.17
N ALA A 140 -10.49 -10.29 -7.27
CA ALA A 140 -9.60 -10.28 -6.10
C ALA A 140 -9.52 -8.89 -5.43
N TRP A 141 -9.46 -7.82 -6.23
CA TRP A 141 -9.50 -6.45 -5.73
C TRP A 141 -10.88 -6.07 -5.18
N ALA A 142 -11.96 -6.49 -5.85
CA ALA A 142 -13.33 -6.25 -5.37
C ALA A 142 -13.58 -6.93 -4.03
N ASP A 143 -13.18 -8.18 -3.87
CA ASP A 143 -13.29 -8.93 -2.60
C ASP A 143 -12.50 -8.24 -1.49
N PHE A 144 -11.26 -7.81 -1.76
CA PHE A 144 -10.45 -7.08 -0.80
C PHE A 144 -11.06 -5.75 -0.36
N LEU A 145 -11.56 -4.94 -1.31
CA LEU A 145 -12.18 -3.66 -1.01
C LEU A 145 -13.55 -3.84 -0.33
N THR A 146 -14.29 -4.89 -0.66
CA THR A 146 -15.55 -5.26 0.02
C THR A 146 -15.29 -5.62 1.47
N ASP A 147 -14.27 -6.42 1.77
CA ASP A 147 -13.86 -6.71 3.15
C ASP A 147 -13.58 -5.43 3.96
N LEU A 148 -12.86 -4.48 3.37
CA LEU A 148 -12.60 -3.19 4.02
C LEU A 148 -13.91 -2.44 4.34
N ARG A 149 -14.87 -2.43 3.41
CA ARG A 149 -16.18 -1.79 3.63
C ARG A 149 -17.03 -2.52 4.67
N GLU A 150 -17.06 -3.84 4.66
CA GLU A 150 -17.79 -4.65 5.63
C GLU A 150 -17.25 -4.46 7.05
N ARG A 151 -15.95 -4.22 7.17
CA ARG A 151 -15.32 -3.83 8.43
C ARG A 151 -15.58 -2.38 8.84
N GLY A 152 -16.29 -1.60 8.02
CA GLY A 152 -16.75 -0.26 8.34
C GLY A 152 -15.95 0.89 7.70
N LEU A 153 -14.99 0.61 6.80
CA LEU A 153 -14.25 1.68 6.13
C LEU A 153 -15.18 2.48 5.21
N GLY A 154 -15.30 3.78 5.50
CA GLY A 154 -16.05 4.72 4.67
C GLY A 154 -15.35 5.01 3.33
N THR A 155 -16.07 5.71 2.42
CA THR A 155 -15.54 6.14 1.12
C THR A 155 -14.45 7.20 1.32
N PRO A 156 -13.22 7.00 0.80
CA PRO A 156 -12.17 8.03 0.79
C PRO A 156 -12.48 9.10 -0.26
N LEU A 157 -11.84 10.27 -0.17
CA LEU A 157 -11.97 11.31 -1.20
C LEU A 157 -11.18 10.96 -2.47
N LEU A 158 -9.99 10.38 -2.30
CA LEU A 158 -9.11 9.99 -3.40
C LEU A 158 -8.56 8.59 -3.19
N VAL A 159 -8.65 7.76 -4.23
CA VAL A 159 -7.97 6.46 -4.28
C VAL A 159 -6.81 6.54 -5.25
N VAL A 160 -5.60 6.26 -4.76
CA VAL A 160 -4.34 6.29 -5.54
C VAL A 160 -3.90 4.86 -5.85
N SER A 161 -3.67 4.56 -7.14
CA SER A 161 -3.26 3.22 -7.59
C SER A 161 -2.30 3.29 -8.79
N ASP A 162 -1.68 2.16 -9.12
CA ASP A 162 -0.81 2.02 -10.30
C ASP A 162 -1.60 2.08 -11.63
N GLY A 163 -2.90 1.82 -11.56
CA GLY A 163 -3.80 1.85 -12.72
C GLY A 163 -3.87 0.53 -13.49
N ALA A 164 -3.69 -0.61 -12.82
CA ALA A 164 -4.06 -1.92 -13.35
C ALA A 164 -5.56 -1.95 -13.64
N LYS A 165 -5.98 -2.52 -14.78
CA LYS A 165 -7.38 -2.48 -15.23
C LYS A 165 -8.34 -3.11 -14.23
N GLY A 166 -7.94 -4.25 -13.64
CA GLY A 166 -8.76 -4.94 -12.63
C GLY A 166 -8.96 -4.09 -11.38
N LEU A 167 -7.90 -3.42 -10.91
CA LEU A 167 -7.96 -2.53 -9.76
C LEU A 167 -8.83 -1.29 -10.04
N ILE A 168 -8.70 -0.69 -11.23
CA ILE A 168 -9.56 0.44 -11.63
C ILE A 168 -11.04 0.05 -11.57
N ALA A 169 -11.41 -1.07 -12.19
CA ALA A 169 -12.79 -1.55 -12.21
C ALA A 169 -13.33 -1.83 -10.79
N ALA A 170 -12.51 -2.43 -9.93
CA ALA A 170 -12.87 -2.68 -8.54
C ALA A 170 -13.08 -1.38 -7.74
N ILE A 171 -12.20 -0.39 -7.91
CA ILE A 171 -12.35 0.93 -7.25
C ILE A 171 -13.65 1.61 -7.70
N GLU A 172 -13.91 1.66 -9.01
CA GLU A 172 -15.12 2.30 -9.57
C GLU A 172 -16.40 1.59 -9.15
N HIS A 173 -16.33 0.29 -8.89
CA HIS A 173 -17.48 -0.49 -8.40
C HIS A 173 -17.74 -0.28 -6.89
N ILE A 174 -16.68 -0.31 -6.07
CA ILE A 174 -16.81 -0.29 -4.60
C ILE A 174 -16.86 1.12 -4.03
N TYR A 175 -16.15 2.08 -4.63
CA TYR A 175 -16.09 3.48 -4.23
C TYR A 175 -16.41 4.42 -5.40
N PRO A 176 -17.64 4.37 -5.97
CA PRO A 176 -18.02 5.14 -7.16
C PRO A 176 -17.97 6.66 -6.95
N GLU A 177 -18.09 7.14 -5.71
CA GLU A 177 -18.04 8.56 -5.37
C GLU A 177 -16.60 9.07 -5.22
N ALA A 178 -15.63 8.18 -4.98
CA ALA A 178 -14.24 8.56 -4.78
C ALA A 178 -13.60 9.04 -6.09
N LEU A 179 -12.81 10.08 -6.02
CA LEU A 179 -11.92 10.43 -7.12
C LEU A 179 -10.80 9.37 -7.22
N ARG A 180 -10.37 9.11 -8.44
CA ARG A 180 -9.32 8.11 -8.70
C ARG A 180 -8.07 8.79 -9.27
N GLN A 181 -6.94 8.60 -8.60
CA GLN A 181 -5.63 9.06 -9.06
C GLN A 181 -4.78 7.88 -9.54
N ARG A 182 -4.30 7.98 -10.75
CA ARG A 182 -3.34 7.04 -11.29
C ARG A 182 -1.92 7.50 -11.00
N CYS A 183 -1.07 6.61 -10.53
CA CYS A 183 0.34 6.89 -10.23
C CYS A 183 1.07 7.46 -11.47
N LEU A 184 1.55 8.71 -11.38
CA LEU A 184 2.26 9.37 -12.47
C LEU A 184 3.57 8.66 -12.82
N ILE A 185 4.24 8.04 -11.84
CA ILE A 185 5.50 7.32 -12.05
C ILE A 185 5.25 6.04 -12.87
N HIS A 186 4.21 5.27 -12.52
CA HIS A 186 3.84 4.09 -13.30
C HIS A 186 3.39 4.46 -14.71
N ARG A 187 2.64 5.55 -14.87
CA ARG A 187 2.27 6.05 -16.19
C ARG A 187 3.51 6.41 -17.01
N LEU A 188 4.45 7.15 -16.45
CA LEU A 188 5.69 7.48 -17.11
C LEU A 188 6.48 6.23 -17.54
N ARG A 189 6.63 5.25 -16.65
CA ARG A 189 7.31 3.97 -16.99
C ARG A 189 6.66 3.29 -18.21
N ASN A 190 5.32 3.27 -18.24
CA ASN A 190 4.59 2.66 -19.35
C ASN A 190 4.75 3.44 -20.66
N VAL A 191 4.82 4.78 -20.62
CA VAL A 191 5.10 5.64 -21.77
C VAL A 191 6.52 5.38 -22.27
N LEU A 192 7.51 5.46 -21.39
CA LEU A 192 8.93 5.27 -21.73
C LEU A 192 9.23 3.88 -22.29
N ALA A 193 8.50 2.85 -21.89
CA ALA A 193 8.62 1.49 -22.41
C ALA A 193 8.29 1.39 -23.93
N LYS A 194 7.67 2.42 -24.51
CA LYS A 194 7.33 2.50 -25.95
C LYS A 194 8.19 3.51 -26.69
N ILE A 195 9.27 3.99 -26.08
CA ILE A 195 10.15 5.04 -26.60
C ILE A 195 11.58 4.53 -26.61
N PRO A 196 12.36 4.76 -27.71
CA PRO A 196 13.77 4.39 -27.79
C PRO A 196 14.60 5.01 -26.66
N THR A 197 15.56 4.26 -26.14
CA THR A 197 16.36 4.65 -24.95
C THR A 197 17.05 6.01 -25.13
N GLY A 198 17.55 6.33 -26.34
CA GLY A 198 18.29 7.57 -26.60
C GLY A 198 17.48 8.86 -26.42
N VAL A 199 16.13 8.80 -26.48
CA VAL A 199 15.25 9.97 -26.35
C VAL A 199 14.41 9.93 -25.05
N GLN A 200 14.54 8.87 -24.25
CA GLN A 200 13.76 8.73 -23.01
C GLN A 200 14.02 9.84 -21.99
N ALA A 201 15.21 10.43 -21.98
CA ALA A 201 15.55 11.52 -21.07
C ALA A 201 14.73 12.77 -21.41
N GLU A 202 14.73 13.21 -22.67
CA GLU A 202 13.94 14.35 -23.15
C GLU A 202 12.44 14.17 -22.87
N VAL A 203 11.90 12.98 -23.21
CA VAL A 203 10.48 12.68 -22.99
C VAL A 203 10.13 12.66 -21.49
N ARG A 204 11.02 12.18 -20.63
CA ARG A 204 10.84 12.19 -19.18
C ARG A 204 10.78 13.60 -18.63
N ASP A 205 11.69 14.45 -19.05
CA ASP A 205 11.77 15.84 -18.60
C ASP A 205 10.53 16.63 -19.06
N GLY A 206 10.15 16.45 -20.33
CA GLY A 206 8.91 17.01 -20.86
C GLY A 206 7.65 16.49 -20.16
N TYR A 207 7.61 15.19 -19.82
CA TYR A 207 6.51 14.61 -19.06
C TYR A 207 6.35 15.26 -17.68
N TRP A 208 7.45 15.44 -16.93
CA TRP A 208 7.37 16.10 -15.62
C TRP A 208 7.03 17.59 -15.71
N ALA A 209 7.45 18.26 -16.77
CA ALA A 209 7.06 19.66 -17.03
C ALA A 209 5.56 19.83 -17.21
N ILE A 210 4.82 18.81 -17.70
CA ILE A 210 3.35 18.85 -17.77
C ILE A 210 2.75 19.12 -16.38
N PHE A 211 3.24 18.40 -15.36
CA PHE A 211 2.70 18.37 -13.99
C PHE A 211 3.41 19.35 -13.05
N ASP A 212 4.31 20.18 -13.56
CA ASP A 212 4.88 21.29 -12.82
C ASP A 212 3.88 22.45 -12.84
N THR A 213 3.37 22.80 -11.68
CA THR A 213 2.39 23.86 -11.49
C THR A 213 2.95 25.01 -10.65
N THR A 214 4.26 25.04 -10.40
CA THR A 214 4.91 26.04 -9.56
C THR A 214 4.87 27.45 -10.16
N ASP A 215 4.73 27.56 -11.47
CA ASP A 215 4.56 28.78 -12.24
C ASP A 215 3.12 29.32 -12.28
N LEU A 216 2.17 28.56 -11.75
CA LEU A 216 0.75 28.89 -11.84
C LEU A 216 0.23 29.51 -10.54
N THR A 217 -0.43 30.67 -10.66
CA THR A 217 -1.16 31.36 -9.57
C THR A 217 -2.64 30.92 -9.52
N VAL A 218 -2.91 29.64 -9.78
CA VAL A 218 -4.26 29.08 -9.87
C VAL A 218 -4.50 28.15 -8.69
N GLU A 219 -5.60 28.38 -7.99
CA GLU A 219 -6.00 27.54 -6.86
C GLU A 219 -6.31 26.09 -7.31
N PRO A 220 -6.11 25.11 -6.40
CA PRO A 220 -6.51 23.73 -6.64
C PRO A 220 -7.98 23.61 -7.04
N GLY A 221 -8.26 22.84 -8.09
CA GLY A 221 -9.63 22.68 -8.53
C GLY A 221 -9.78 22.43 -10.04
N PRO A 222 -11.02 22.52 -10.57
CA PRO A 222 -11.30 22.18 -11.97
C PRO A 222 -10.50 23.01 -12.98
N ARG A 223 -10.23 24.30 -12.69
CA ARG A 223 -9.49 25.16 -13.59
C ARG A 223 -8.01 24.74 -13.70
N LEU A 224 -7.40 24.34 -12.59
CA LEU A 224 -6.02 23.82 -12.61
C LEU A 224 -5.94 22.50 -13.38
N VAL A 225 -6.93 21.62 -13.20
CA VAL A 225 -7.07 20.39 -13.99
C VAL A 225 -7.13 20.70 -15.48
N GLU A 226 -7.96 21.64 -15.91
CA GLU A 226 -8.09 22.03 -17.32
C GLU A 226 -6.77 22.52 -17.94
N ILE A 227 -6.01 23.33 -17.20
CA ILE A 227 -4.69 23.83 -17.65
C ILE A 227 -3.72 22.67 -17.87
N VAL A 228 -3.64 21.76 -16.90
CA VAL A 228 -2.73 20.60 -16.99
C VAL A 228 -3.20 19.61 -18.08
N ASP A 229 -4.49 19.42 -18.23
CA ASP A 229 -5.07 18.61 -19.30
C ASP A 229 -4.68 19.13 -20.69
N LYS A 230 -4.70 20.44 -20.92
CA LYS A 230 -4.20 21.07 -22.16
C LYS A 230 -2.69 20.87 -22.34
N ARG A 231 -1.89 20.91 -21.26
CA ARG A 231 -0.47 20.59 -21.33
C ARG A 231 -0.24 19.11 -21.73
N ILE A 232 -1.05 18.17 -21.21
CA ILE A 232 -1.01 16.75 -21.61
C ILE A 232 -1.30 16.61 -23.10
N GLU A 233 -2.32 17.28 -23.61
CA GLU A 233 -2.74 17.23 -25.01
C GLU A 233 -1.66 17.82 -25.93
N ALA A 234 -1.09 18.96 -25.58
CA ALA A 234 0.00 19.58 -26.32
C ALA A 234 1.25 18.70 -26.36
N PHE A 235 1.61 18.07 -25.23
CA PHE A 235 2.71 17.11 -25.17
C PHE A 235 2.42 15.89 -26.04
N ALA A 236 1.22 15.34 -25.97
CA ALA A 236 0.84 14.21 -26.79
C ALA A 236 0.88 14.55 -28.30
N ALA A 237 0.40 15.73 -28.68
CA ALA A 237 0.46 16.20 -30.09
C ALA A 237 1.91 16.33 -30.58
N LYS A 238 2.84 16.85 -29.74
CA LYS A 238 4.28 16.97 -30.10
C LYS A 238 4.90 15.65 -30.52
N TYR A 239 4.51 14.54 -29.86
CA TYR A 239 5.12 13.22 -30.05
C TYR A 239 4.23 12.20 -30.77
N ALA A 240 3.02 12.60 -31.21
CA ALA A 240 2.03 11.69 -31.79
C ALA A 240 2.53 10.94 -33.02
N ASP A 241 3.20 11.65 -33.94
CA ASP A 241 3.70 11.06 -35.20
C ASP A 241 4.90 10.15 -34.96
N LEU A 242 5.78 10.50 -34.01
CA LEU A 242 6.99 9.77 -33.70
C LEU A 242 6.73 8.54 -32.83
N TYR A 243 5.87 8.69 -31.83
CA TYR A 243 5.62 7.65 -30.80
C TYR A 243 4.12 7.46 -30.52
N PRO A 244 3.30 7.08 -31.50
CA PRO A 244 1.83 7.02 -31.38
C PRO A 244 1.37 6.05 -30.28
N ALA A 245 2.09 4.94 -30.08
CA ALA A 245 1.78 3.97 -29.03
C ALA A 245 2.01 4.52 -27.62
N ALA A 246 3.07 5.30 -27.42
CA ALA A 246 3.38 5.95 -26.15
C ALA A 246 2.35 7.04 -25.83
N MET A 247 1.97 7.86 -26.81
CA MET A 247 0.97 8.92 -26.63
C MET A 247 -0.43 8.35 -26.39
N ARG A 248 -0.79 7.24 -27.03
CA ARG A 248 -2.03 6.52 -26.71
C ARG A 248 -2.06 6.07 -25.26
N ILE A 249 -0.95 5.55 -24.74
CA ILE A 249 -0.84 5.20 -23.32
C ILE A 249 -1.01 6.44 -22.45
N LEU A 250 -0.40 7.56 -22.75
CA LEU A 250 -0.52 8.80 -21.99
C LEU A 250 -1.97 9.29 -21.93
N LEU A 251 -2.66 9.31 -23.07
CA LEU A 251 -4.03 9.84 -23.18
C LEU A 251 -5.10 8.89 -22.61
N THR A 252 -4.82 7.58 -22.53
CA THR A 252 -5.76 6.63 -21.94
C THR A 252 -5.94 6.93 -20.46
N ASP A 253 -7.18 7.15 -20.01
CA ASP A 253 -7.52 7.45 -18.61
C ASP A 253 -6.85 8.75 -18.11
N LYS A 254 -6.90 9.81 -18.94
CA LYS A 254 -6.32 11.12 -18.66
C LYS A 254 -6.84 11.73 -17.36
N ALA A 255 -8.15 11.63 -17.09
CA ALA A 255 -8.76 12.15 -15.88
C ALA A 255 -8.16 11.57 -14.59
N GLY A 256 -7.71 10.31 -14.64
CA GLY A 256 -6.99 9.69 -13.53
C GLY A 256 -5.58 10.23 -13.30
N LEU A 257 -5.00 11.02 -14.22
CA LEU A 257 -3.68 11.63 -14.04
C LEU A 257 -3.74 12.99 -13.33
N THR A 258 -4.87 13.67 -13.39
CA THR A 258 -5.05 15.05 -12.95
C THR A 258 -5.98 15.21 -11.74
N ALA A 259 -6.54 14.12 -11.24
CA ALA A 259 -7.48 14.15 -10.10
C ALA A 259 -6.86 14.81 -8.84
N TYR A 260 -5.57 14.57 -8.58
CA TYR A 260 -4.87 15.13 -7.41
C TYR A 260 -4.80 16.66 -7.41
N LEU A 261 -4.93 17.31 -8.56
CA LEU A 261 -4.89 18.77 -8.69
C LEU A 261 -6.10 19.48 -8.06
N ARG A 262 -7.11 18.73 -7.66
CA ARG A 262 -8.27 19.24 -6.90
C ARG A 262 -8.02 19.31 -5.40
N PHE A 263 -6.91 18.77 -4.92
CA PHE A 263 -6.56 18.63 -3.51
C PHE A 263 -5.56 19.72 -3.10
N PRO A 264 -5.30 19.92 -1.79
CA PRO A 264 -4.35 20.93 -1.31
C PRO A 264 -2.97 20.79 -1.97
N VAL A 265 -2.35 21.91 -2.35
CA VAL A 265 -1.06 21.94 -3.07
C VAL A 265 0.04 21.23 -2.28
N GLU A 266 0.06 21.40 -0.95
CA GLU A 266 1.00 20.75 -0.04
C GLU A 266 0.91 19.22 -0.06
N HIS A 267 -0.22 18.65 -0.52
CA HIS A 267 -0.43 17.22 -0.65
C HIS A 267 0.02 16.65 -2.01
N HIS A 268 0.07 17.50 -3.07
CA HIS A 268 0.32 17.06 -4.45
C HIS A 268 1.54 16.17 -4.58
N GLY A 269 2.65 16.52 -3.91
CA GLY A 269 3.89 15.75 -3.95
C GLY A 269 3.77 14.32 -3.41
N ARG A 270 2.76 14.04 -2.59
CA ARG A 270 2.52 12.73 -1.98
C ARG A 270 1.44 11.91 -2.67
N VAL A 271 0.36 12.56 -3.12
CA VAL A 271 -0.84 11.87 -3.61
C VAL A 271 -0.84 11.62 -5.12
N ARG A 272 0.09 12.23 -5.88
CA ARG A 272 0.23 11.99 -7.32
C ARG A 272 0.92 10.67 -7.70
N HIS A 273 1.40 9.88 -6.72
CA HIS A 273 2.10 8.61 -6.95
C HIS A 273 1.95 7.65 -5.75
N SER A 274 2.22 6.35 -6.01
CA SER A 274 2.15 5.26 -5.01
C SER A 274 3.45 4.99 -4.24
N ASN A 275 4.46 5.85 -4.32
CA ASN A 275 5.78 5.65 -3.71
C ASN A 275 5.75 5.31 -2.22
N LEU A 276 4.71 5.75 -1.52
CA LEU A 276 4.53 5.47 -0.10
C LEU A 276 4.45 3.97 0.17
N ILE A 277 3.61 3.26 -0.62
CA ILE A 277 3.45 1.81 -0.53
C ILE A 277 4.66 1.09 -1.14
N GLU A 278 5.13 1.53 -2.31
CA GLU A 278 6.26 0.88 -3.01
C GLU A 278 7.51 0.77 -2.13
N ARG A 279 7.84 1.82 -1.36
CA ARG A 279 8.97 1.79 -0.43
C ARG A 279 8.80 0.73 0.66
N SER A 280 7.61 0.63 1.23
CA SER A 280 7.31 -0.35 2.28
C SER A 280 7.32 -1.77 1.73
N SER A 281 6.77 -1.98 0.54
CA SER A 281 6.83 -3.26 -0.18
C SER A 281 8.27 -3.64 -0.52
N GLY A 282 9.10 -2.70 -0.95
CA GLY A 282 10.53 -2.89 -1.21
C GLY A 282 11.31 -3.30 0.04
N GLU A 283 11.05 -2.64 1.17
CA GLU A 283 11.65 -2.98 2.46
C GLU A 283 11.23 -4.37 2.93
N THR A 284 9.95 -4.71 2.77
CA THR A 284 9.42 -6.04 3.10
C THR A 284 10.10 -7.11 2.25
N LYS A 285 10.21 -6.92 0.93
CA LYS A 285 10.93 -7.84 0.03
C LYS A 285 12.40 -8.00 0.43
N ARG A 286 13.07 -6.92 0.82
CA ARG A 286 14.46 -6.96 1.28
C ARG A 286 14.61 -7.80 2.55
N ARG A 287 13.72 -7.65 3.54
CA ARG A 287 13.76 -8.39 4.82
C ARG A 287 13.34 -9.84 4.66
N THR A 288 12.39 -10.13 3.79
CA THR A 288 11.90 -11.50 3.57
C THR A 288 12.78 -12.30 2.60
N LYS A 289 13.66 -11.64 1.84
CA LYS A 289 14.56 -12.30 0.87
C LYS A 289 15.45 -13.37 1.52
N VAL A 290 15.86 -13.17 2.77
CA VAL A 290 16.68 -14.14 3.53
C VAL A 290 15.92 -15.40 3.92
N ILE A 291 14.59 -15.35 3.87
CA ILE A 291 13.70 -16.49 4.10
C ILE A 291 13.47 -17.14 2.74
N GLY A 292 14.38 -17.95 2.26
CA GLY A 292 14.32 -18.51 0.91
C GLY A 292 12.97 -19.15 0.55
N ARG A 293 12.15 -19.55 1.56
CA ARG A 293 10.86 -20.20 1.40
C ARG A 293 10.00 -20.02 2.63
N PHE A 294 8.74 -19.67 2.46
CA PHE A 294 7.74 -19.71 3.51
C PHE A 294 7.11 -21.11 3.63
N PRO A 295 6.74 -21.54 4.84
CA PRO A 295 6.07 -22.83 5.04
C PRO A 295 4.60 -22.82 4.60
N GLY A 296 4.07 -21.70 4.12
CA GLY A 296 2.71 -21.53 3.61
C GLY A 296 2.23 -20.08 3.71
N GLU A 297 1.07 -19.81 3.11
CA GLU A 297 0.46 -18.49 2.98
C GLU A 297 0.31 -17.76 4.33
N THR A 298 -0.28 -18.42 5.34
CA THR A 298 -0.50 -17.82 6.66
C THR A 298 0.79 -17.33 7.32
N SER A 299 1.89 -18.07 7.15
CA SER A 299 3.20 -17.67 7.70
C SER A 299 3.81 -16.52 6.89
N ALA A 300 3.62 -16.52 5.57
CA ALA A 300 4.07 -15.46 4.70
C ALA A 300 3.34 -14.15 5.01
N ILE A 301 2.01 -14.17 5.00
CA ILE A 301 1.20 -12.97 5.19
C ILE A 301 1.37 -12.35 6.58
N SER A 302 1.42 -13.15 7.64
CA SER A 302 1.63 -12.63 8.99
C SER A 302 3.01 -11.99 9.16
N LEU A 303 4.06 -12.51 8.53
CA LEU A 303 5.38 -11.89 8.57
C LEU A 303 5.43 -10.63 7.70
N VAL A 304 4.84 -10.65 6.51
CA VAL A 304 4.70 -9.47 5.66
C VAL A 304 3.97 -8.36 6.42
N TRP A 305 2.86 -8.70 7.08
CA TRP A 305 2.13 -7.79 7.95
C TRP A 305 3.02 -7.20 9.06
N ALA A 306 3.71 -8.02 9.82
CA ALA A 306 4.55 -7.55 10.92
C ALA A 306 5.66 -6.58 10.47
N VAL A 307 6.23 -6.81 9.28
CA VAL A 307 7.24 -5.90 8.70
C VAL A 307 6.60 -4.59 8.26
N LEU A 308 5.43 -4.65 7.61
CA LEU A 308 4.72 -3.47 7.12
C LEU A 308 4.15 -2.64 8.28
N ASP A 309 3.54 -3.27 9.28
CA ASP A 309 3.01 -2.63 10.46
C ASP A 309 4.10 -1.86 11.19
N ARG A 310 5.25 -2.50 11.44
CA ARG A 310 6.39 -1.83 12.03
C ARG A 310 6.93 -0.69 11.17
N ALA A 311 6.97 -0.84 9.86
CA ALA A 311 7.42 0.22 8.95
C ALA A 311 6.46 1.41 8.99
N SER A 312 5.16 1.17 9.16
CA SER A 312 4.13 2.20 9.21
C SER A 312 4.27 3.15 10.38
N ALA A 313 4.77 2.69 11.51
CA ALA A 313 5.00 3.52 12.70
C ALA A 313 6.00 4.68 12.45
N GLY A 314 6.88 4.53 11.45
CA GLY A 314 7.83 5.57 11.04
C GLY A 314 7.35 6.48 9.90
N TRP A 315 6.11 6.33 9.44
CA TRP A 315 5.61 7.08 8.31
C TRP A 315 5.23 8.51 8.72
N ARG A 316 5.63 9.45 7.88
CA ARG A 316 5.23 10.86 8.05
C ARG A 316 3.90 11.09 7.37
N GLY A 317 2.96 11.70 8.09
CA GLY A 317 1.67 12.13 7.57
C GLY A 317 1.77 13.32 6.60
N LEU A 318 0.61 13.88 6.27
CA LEU A 318 0.49 15.10 5.48
C LEU A 318 0.32 16.31 6.42
N SER A 319 0.82 17.46 6.00
CA SER A 319 0.59 18.72 6.69
C SER A 319 -0.84 19.18 6.45
N MET A 320 -1.60 19.40 7.51
CA MET A 320 -2.98 19.87 7.45
C MET A 320 -3.03 21.38 7.73
N THR A 321 -2.96 22.19 6.67
CA THR A 321 -3.14 23.64 6.81
C THR A 321 -4.61 23.98 6.98
N PRO A 322 -4.97 25.11 7.62
CA PRO A 322 -6.38 25.53 7.71
C PRO A 322 -7.07 25.69 6.36
N VAL A 323 -6.34 26.16 5.34
CA VAL A 323 -6.85 26.30 3.97
C VAL A 323 -7.05 24.92 3.34
N GLY A 324 -6.04 24.04 3.43
CA GLY A 324 -6.14 22.67 2.93
C GLY A 324 -7.27 21.90 3.59
N THR A 325 -7.44 22.01 4.91
CA THR A 325 -8.53 21.37 5.65
C THR A 325 -9.91 21.82 5.16
N ARG A 326 -10.11 23.12 4.92
CA ARG A 326 -11.36 23.65 4.36
C ARG A 326 -11.62 23.08 2.96
N LEU A 327 -10.62 23.07 2.10
CA LEU A 327 -10.74 22.49 0.76
C LEU A 327 -11.15 21.02 0.81
N LEU A 328 -10.54 20.21 1.68
CA LEU A 328 -10.90 18.80 1.86
C LEU A 328 -12.32 18.63 2.39
N GLN A 329 -12.78 19.47 3.31
CA GLN A 329 -14.15 19.48 3.79
C GLN A 329 -15.15 19.83 2.68
N ASP A 330 -14.82 20.82 1.83
CA ASP A 330 -15.64 21.21 0.68
C ASP A 330 -15.71 20.08 -0.36
N LEU A 331 -14.57 19.42 -0.65
CA LEU A 331 -14.53 18.24 -1.51
C LEU A 331 -15.38 17.11 -0.92
N ARG A 332 -15.29 16.84 0.38
CA ARG A 332 -16.08 15.81 1.05
C ARG A 332 -17.57 16.08 0.89
N ARG A 333 -18.02 17.31 1.15
CA ARG A 333 -19.40 17.70 0.94
C ARG A 333 -19.84 17.54 -0.52
N SER A 334 -19.02 17.93 -1.46
CA SER A 334 -19.36 17.87 -2.88
C SER A 334 -19.37 16.44 -3.44
N LEU A 335 -18.55 15.54 -2.93
CA LEU A 335 -18.43 14.17 -3.44
C LEU A 335 -19.33 13.17 -2.70
N LEU A 336 -19.43 13.31 -1.36
CA LEU A 336 -20.05 12.28 -0.52
C LEU A 336 -21.40 12.69 0.06
N ASP A 337 -21.68 14.00 0.27
CA ASP A 337 -22.89 14.49 0.92
C ASP A 337 -23.97 14.93 -0.08
N HIS A 338 -23.83 14.61 -1.37
CA HIS A 338 -24.95 14.83 -2.29
C HIS A 338 -26.13 13.98 -1.85
N PRO A 339 -27.34 14.58 -1.69
CA PRO A 339 -28.54 13.78 -1.49
C PRO A 339 -28.61 12.82 -2.67
N VAL A 340 -28.43 11.54 -2.38
CA VAL A 340 -28.59 10.46 -3.35
C VAL A 340 -29.93 10.69 -4.02
N ASN A 341 -29.89 11.01 -5.30
CA ASN A 341 -31.09 11.11 -6.12
C ASN A 341 -31.78 9.73 -5.98
N CYS A 342 -32.88 9.68 -5.20
CA CYS A 342 -33.63 8.48 -4.82
C CYS A 342 -34.22 7.71 -6.01
N GLY A 343 -33.55 7.70 -7.17
CA GLY A 343 -33.97 7.07 -8.42
C GLY A 343 -33.11 5.92 -8.93
N ARG A 344 -31.93 5.68 -8.39
CA ARG A 344 -31.18 4.46 -8.76
C ARG A 344 -31.45 3.38 -7.73
N ARG A 345 -32.40 2.48 -8.07
CA ARG A 345 -32.52 1.18 -7.41
C ARG A 345 -31.12 0.53 -7.34
N PRO A 346 -30.71 0.01 -6.17
CA PRO A 346 -29.53 -0.85 -6.13
C PRO A 346 -29.70 -1.97 -7.15
N PRO A 347 -28.64 -2.37 -7.86
CA PRO A 347 -28.73 -3.50 -8.77
C PRO A 347 -29.27 -4.70 -7.99
N PRO A 348 -30.15 -5.52 -8.61
CA PRO A 348 -30.73 -6.69 -7.95
C PRO A 348 -29.57 -7.55 -7.45
N ARG A 349 -29.66 -7.94 -6.17
CA ARG A 349 -28.73 -8.92 -5.61
C ARG A 349 -28.72 -10.12 -6.56
N VAL A 350 -27.59 -10.36 -7.20
CA VAL A 350 -27.37 -11.60 -7.95
C VAL A 350 -27.46 -12.71 -6.91
N ALA A 351 -28.56 -13.44 -6.93
CA ALA A 351 -28.73 -14.61 -6.10
C ALA A 351 -27.60 -15.58 -6.48
N THR A 352 -26.69 -15.83 -5.55
CA THR A 352 -25.73 -16.92 -5.67
C THR A 352 -26.53 -18.21 -5.97
N PRO A 353 -26.22 -18.93 -7.04
CA PRO A 353 -26.89 -20.19 -7.29
C PRO A 353 -26.47 -21.14 -6.15
N THR A 354 -27.40 -21.41 -5.23
CA THR A 354 -27.29 -22.48 -4.24
C THR A 354 -27.20 -23.77 -5.03
N LYS A 355 -26.02 -24.36 -5.12
CA LYS A 355 -25.89 -25.74 -5.60
C LYS A 355 -26.79 -26.61 -4.73
N PRO A 356 -27.70 -27.41 -5.32
CA PRO A 356 -28.51 -28.34 -4.55
C PRO A 356 -27.59 -29.35 -3.90
N ILE A 357 -27.71 -29.48 -2.58
CA ILE A 357 -27.11 -30.56 -1.81
C ILE A 357 -27.66 -31.87 -2.37
N PRO A 358 -26.82 -32.81 -2.81
CA PRO A 358 -27.31 -34.14 -3.25
C PRO A 358 -28.00 -34.81 -2.05
N SER A 359 -29.27 -35.13 -2.21
CA SER A 359 -30.04 -35.92 -1.27
C SER A 359 -29.37 -37.30 -1.11
N GLN A 360 -28.99 -37.66 0.12
CA GLN A 360 -28.52 -39.00 0.44
C GLN A 360 -29.64 -40.03 0.12
N PRO A 361 -29.32 -41.16 -0.50
CA PRO A 361 -30.26 -42.23 -0.63
C PRO A 361 -30.55 -42.90 0.73
N PRO A 362 -31.75 -43.46 0.92
CA PRO A 362 -32.14 -44.08 2.18
C PRO A 362 -31.25 -45.28 2.51
N ARG A 363 -30.85 -45.42 3.75
CA ARG A 363 -30.16 -46.60 4.29
C ARG A 363 -31.10 -47.80 4.20
N SER A 364 -30.76 -48.81 3.40
CA SER A 364 -31.34 -50.12 3.50
C SER A 364 -30.46 -51.01 4.38
N ASP A 365 -31.13 -51.78 5.20
CA ASP A 365 -30.66 -52.66 6.25
C ASP A 365 -29.79 -53.85 5.81
N LEU A 366 -28.93 -54.24 6.74
CA LEU A 366 -28.52 -55.61 7.08
C LEU A 366 -27.82 -56.48 6.00
N GLY A 367 -26.56 -56.77 6.24
CA GLY A 367 -25.83 -57.92 5.64
C GLY A 367 -24.45 -58.11 6.24
N SER A 368 -24.32 -59.21 6.98
CA SER A 368 -23.17 -59.72 7.72
C SER A 368 -21.81 -59.75 7.01
N PRO A 369 -20.70 -59.92 7.76
CA PRO A 369 -19.35 -59.72 7.29
C PRO A 369 -18.80 -60.92 6.53
N ARG A 370 -18.28 -60.71 5.34
CA ARG A 370 -17.40 -61.72 4.67
C ARG A 370 -15.94 -61.32 4.83
N ARG A 371 -15.20 -62.24 5.45
CA ARG A 371 -13.74 -62.31 5.51
C ARG A 371 -13.17 -62.28 4.08
N TYR A 372 -12.20 -61.41 3.84
CA TYR A 372 -11.32 -61.56 2.71
C TYR A 372 -9.91 -61.90 3.18
N VAL A 373 -9.46 -63.05 2.67
CA VAL A 373 -8.17 -63.66 2.87
C VAL A 373 -7.09 -62.88 2.12
N LEU A 374 -5.98 -62.66 2.80
CA LEU A 374 -4.72 -62.21 2.23
C LEU A 374 -4.23 -63.21 1.18
N ARG A 375 -3.92 -62.76 -0.02
CA ARG A 375 -2.94 -63.41 -0.91
C ARG A 375 -1.79 -62.47 -1.17
N GLN A 376 -0.64 -62.89 -0.65
CA GLN A 376 0.67 -62.51 -1.19
C GLN A 376 0.85 -63.20 -2.52
N GLU A 377 1.37 -62.51 -3.50
CA GLU A 377 2.18 -63.09 -4.56
C GLU A 377 3.29 -62.13 -4.96
N ASP A 378 4.49 -62.71 -4.88
CA ASP A 378 5.78 -62.18 -5.29
C ASP A 378 5.94 -62.10 -6.81
N SER A 379 6.98 -61.37 -7.17
CA SER A 379 7.85 -61.55 -8.36
C SER A 379 7.99 -60.30 -9.21
N CYS A 380 9.11 -59.62 -9.14
CA CYS A 380 10.39 -59.84 -9.83
C CYS A 380 10.44 -59.51 -11.35
N HIS A 381 11.41 -58.66 -11.69
CA HIS A 381 12.10 -58.46 -12.98
C HIS A 381 11.38 -57.63 -14.06
N ARG A 382 11.85 -56.51 -14.46
CA ARG A 382 13.11 -56.05 -15.10
C ARG A 382 13.22 -54.53 -15.08
#